data_5c8e50072ee082eb56f7be4c25878b50
#
_entry.id   5c8e50072ee082eb56f7be4c25878b50
#
_cell.length_a   1.000
_cell.length_b   1.000
_cell.length_c   1.000
_cell.angle_alpha   90.00
_cell.angle_beta   90.00
_cell.angle_gamma   90.00
#
_symmetry.space_group_name_H-M   'P 1'
#
loop_
_entity.id
_entity.type
_entity.pdbx_description
1 polymer ?
#
loop_
_entity_poly.entity_id
_entity_poly.type
_entity_poly.pdbx_seq_one_letter_code
_entity_poly.pdbx_strand_id
1 'polypeptide(L)'
;SGTDVYVGGGFTNVNNNGTSLTAADFVAKWNGSAWSALGSNGASNGSLGFSVYTIAISGTDVYVGGLFLNVNNGGTSLTAADYIAKWDGTNWSALGSDGAGNGSLNNSVFAIAISGTDVYVGGAFTNVNNNGTSLTAADFVAKWNGSAWSALGSNGASNGSLSTTVYAIAISGTDVYVGGNFTNVNNAGTSLPEADRIAKWDGTSWSALGSDGAGNGAISGVSVVNAIAVSGTDVYVGGSFSNGGSAPTADYIGKWNGSA
;
A
#
# COMPACT_ATOMS: atom_id res chain seq x y z
N SER A 1 16.92 -4.74 -4.02
CA SER A 1 17.93 -3.69 -4.08
C SER A 1 19.28 -4.33 -4.44
N GLY A 2 19.89 -3.91 -5.53
CA GLY A 2 21.06 -4.59 -6.07
C GLY A 2 20.75 -6.04 -6.46
N THR A 3 21.47 -7.01 -5.89
CA THR A 3 21.22 -8.46 -6.08
C THR A 3 20.23 -9.05 -5.08
N ASP A 4 19.83 -8.29 -4.04
CA ASP A 4 18.95 -8.78 -3.00
C ASP A 4 17.49 -8.81 -3.46
N VAL A 5 16.82 -9.93 -3.21
CA VAL A 5 15.38 -10.13 -3.44
C VAL A 5 14.68 -10.28 -2.10
N TYR A 6 13.65 -9.48 -1.86
CA TYR A 6 12.82 -9.57 -0.67
C TYR A 6 11.48 -10.20 -1.02
N VAL A 7 11.04 -11.15 -0.20
CA VAL A 7 9.80 -11.90 -0.38
C VAL A 7 8.93 -11.77 0.86
N GLY A 8 7.67 -11.39 0.65
CA GLY A 8 6.63 -11.32 1.69
C GLY A 8 5.47 -12.25 1.37
N GLY A 9 4.81 -12.77 2.39
CA GLY A 9 3.66 -13.67 2.19
C GLY A 9 3.15 -14.28 3.48
N GLY A 10 2.35 -15.36 3.35
CA GLY A 10 1.79 -16.14 4.46
C GLY A 10 2.62 -17.37 4.87
N PHE A 11 3.89 -17.41 4.50
CA PHE A 11 4.76 -18.55 4.78
C PHE A 11 5.38 -18.46 6.19
N THR A 12 5.73 -19.63 6.74
CA THR A 12 6.53 -19.77 7.95
C THR A 12 7.76 -20.60 7.63
N ASN A 13 8.92 -20.20 8.18
CA ASN A 13 10.18 -20.91 8.02
C ASN A 13 10.64 -21.05 6.56
N VAL A 14 11.65 -20.34 6.18
CA VAL A 14 12.30 -20.54 4.87
C VAL A 14 13.36 -21.65 4.98
N ASN A 15 13.36 -22.59 4.04
CA ASN A 15 14.40 -23.59 3.96
C ASN A 15 15.61 -23.04 3.18
N ASN A 16 16.77 -23.01 3.82
CA ASN A 16 18.02 -22.56 3.25
C ASN A 16 18.95 -23.75 3.06
N ASN A 17 18.83 -24.42 1.90
CA ASN A 17 19.66 -25.55 1.51
C ASN A 17 19.70 -26.69 2.56
N GLY A 18 18.52 -27.10 3.04
CA GLY A 18 18.37 -28.16 4.04
C GLY A 18 18.35 -27.67 5.50
N THR A 19 18.67 -26.39 5.75
CA THR A 19 18.58 -25.78 7.08
C THR A 19 17.34 -24.88 7.15
N SER A 20 16.46 -25.13 8.11
CA SER A 20 15.29 -24.29 8.35
C SER A 20 15.69 -22.99 9.03
N LEU A 21 15.36 -21.86 8.40
CA LEU A 21 15.46 -20.52 9.00
C LEU A 21 14.15 -20.19 9.71
N THR A 22 14.04 -20.55 10.97
CA THR A 22 12.82 -20.36 11.76
C THR A 22 12.48 -18.90 12.03
N ALA A 23 13.45 -18.00 11.93
CA ALA A 23 13.23 -16.55 12.03
C ALA A 23 12.77 -15.90 10.71
N ALA A 24 12.68 -16.64 9.60
CA ALA A 24 12.22 -16.12 8.31
C ALA A 24 10.73 -16.41 8.11
N ASP A 25 9.89 -15.88 9.01
CA ASP A 25 8.44 -15.96 8.93
C ASP A 25 7.89 -14.71 8.26
N PHE A 26 6.99 -14.91 7.29
CA PHE A 26 6.24 -13.88 6.56
C PHE A 26 7.08 -12.93 5.71
N VAL A 27 8.38 -12.77 6.01
CA VAL A 27 9.31 -11.97 5.21
C VAL A 27 10.71 -12.59 5.23
N ALA A 28 11.37 -12.63 4.07
CA ALA A 28 12.72 -13.14 3.92
C ALA A 28 13.49 -12.39 2.85
N LYS A 29 14.82 -12.42 2.94
CA LYS A 29 15.75 -11.85 1.95
C LYS A 29 16.60 -12.94 1.32
N TRP A 30 16.69 -12.97 0.00
CA TRP A 30 17.63 -13.76 -0.80
C TRP A 30 18.74 -12.85 -1.33
N ASN A 31 20.01 -13.18 -1.09
CA ASN A 31 21.16 -12.37 -1.52
C ASN A 31 21.85 -12.88 -2.79
N GLY A 32 21.21 -13.80 -3.51
CA GLY A 32 21.80 -14.48 -4.68
C GLY A 32 22.39 -15.86 -4.37
N SER A 33 22.64 -16.17 -3.08
CA SER A 33 23.23 -17.45 -2.66
C SER A 33 22.55 -18.09 -1.44
N ALA A 34 22.01 -17.27 -0.54
CA ALA A 34 21.40 -17.75 0.70
C ALA A 34 20.21 -16.87 1.12
N TRP A 35 19.25 -17.50 1.79
CA TRP A 35 18.17 -16.81 2.48
C TRP A 35 18.61 -16.28 3.83
N SER A 36 18.01 -15.17 4.26
CA SER A 36 18.17 -14.62 5.60
C SER A 36 16.84 -14.03 6.11
N ALA A 37 16.68 -14.03 7.42
CA ALA A 37 15.56 -13.38 8.08
C ALA A 37 15.78 -11.86 8.17
N LEU A 38 14.69 -11.10 8.33
CA LEU A 38 14.71 -9.70 8.70
C LEU A 38 14.37 -9.57 10.19
N GLY A 39 15.38 -9.80 11.03
CA GLY A 39 15.22 -9.82 12.48
C GLY A 39 14.62 -11.12 13.02
N SER A 40 14.25 -11.11 14.29
CA SER A 40 13.63 -12.24 15.00
C SER A 40 12.82 -11.75 16.20
N ASN A 41 12.01 -12.64 16.77
CA ASN A 41 11.29 -12.38 18.03
C ASN A 41 12.13 -12.59 19.29
N GLY A 42 13.44 -12.81 19.14
CA GLY A 42 14.36 -13.10 20.26
C GLY A 42 14.30 -14.54 20.77
N ALA A 43 13.43 -15.37 20.21
CA ALA A 43 13.35 -16.81 20.48
C ALA A 43 13.68 -17.60 19.20
N SER A 44 12.71 -18.22 18.56
CA SER A 44 12.95 -19.07 17.39
C SER A 44 12.13 -18.67 16.16
N ASN A 45 11.34 -17.61 16.22
CA ASN A 45 10.46 -17.19 15.15
C ASN A 45 10.85 -15.81 14.58
N GLY A 46 10.24 -15.43 13.49
CA GLY A 46 10.41 -14.14 12.85
C GLY A 46 9.88 -12.96 13.67
N SER A 47 10.22 -11.77 13.23
CA SER A 47 9.78 -10.52 13.86
C SER A 47 8.30 -10.23 13.67
N LEU A 48 7.71 -10.71 12.57
CA LEU A 48 6.30 -10.48 12.21
C LEU A 48 5.44 -11.65 12.67
N GLY A 49 4.21 -11.35 13.10
CA GLY A 49 3.26 -12.34 13.60
C GLY A 49 2.19 -12.78 12.59
N PHE A 50 2.16 -12.16 11.39
CA PHE A 50 1.16 -12.46 10.37
C PHE A 50 1.61 -12.04 8.97
N SER A 51 0.79 -12.34 7.94
CA SER A 51 1.11 -12.20 6.52
C SER A 51 1.52 -10.79 6.10
N VAL A 52 2.55 -10.73 5.26
CA VAL A 52 2.97 -9.55 4.51
C VAL A 52 2.30 -9.57 3.13
N TYR A 53 1.65 -8.48 2.75
CA TYR A 53 0.95 -8.32 1.47
C TYR A 53 1.72 -7.46 0.48
N THR A 54 2.56 -6.56 0.98
CA THR A 54 3.31 -5.63 0.14
C THR A 54 4.68 -5.33 0.73
N ILE A 55 5.66 -5.12 -0.15
CA ILE A 55 7.02 -4.70 0.18
C ILE A 55 7.41 -3.57 -0.75
N ALA A 56 8.02 -2.51 -0.20
CA ALA A 56 8.66 -1.47 -0.96
C ALA A 56 10.06 -1.19 -0.41
N ILE A 57 11.00 -0.82 -1.27
CA ILE A 57 12.40 -0.63 -0.91
C ILE A 57 12.83 0.78 -1.29
N SER A 58 13.51 1.47 -0.38
CA SER A 58 14.14 2.77 -0.62
C SER A 58 15.56 2.76 -0.06
N GLY A 59 16.55 2.73 -0.94
CA GLY A 59 17.94 2.55 -0.52
C GLY A 59 18.15 1.23 0.20
N THR A 60 18.52 1.27 1.48
CA THR A 60 18.67 0.11 2.37
C THR A 60 17.41 -0.18 3.19
N ASP A 61 16.46 0.75 3.23
CA ASP A 61 15.23 0.60 4.01
C ASP A 61 14.22 -0.29 3.28
N VAL A 62 13.64 -1.25 4.01
CA VAL A 62 12.59 -2.15 3.53
C VAL A 62 11.31 -1.86 4.30
N TYR A 63 10.30 -1.40 3.60
CA TYR A 63 8.97 -1.16 4.14
C TYR A 63 8.09 -2.37 3.86
N VAL A 64 7.41 -2.87 4.89
CA VAL A 64 6.49 -4.00 4.77
C VAL A 64 5.11 -3.60 5.24
N GLY A 65 4.09 -4.02 4.50
CA GLY A 65 2.69 -3.83 4.85
C GLY A 65 1.92 -5.15 4.85
N GLY A 66 0.94 -5.31 5.72
CA GLY A 66 0.20 -6.56 5.83
C GLY A 66 -0.88 -6.57 6.90
N LEU A 67 -1.11 -7.75 7.46
CA LEU A 67 -2.11 -8.00 8.52
C LEU A 67 -1.48 -8.16 9.91
N PHE A 68 -0.18 -8.01 10.03
CA PHE A 68 0.54 -8.21 11.29
C PHE A 68 0.27 -7.10 12.30
N LEU A 69 0.35 -7.46 13.58
CA LEU A 69 0.32 -6.55 14.72
C LEU A 69 1.62 -6.73 15.52
N ASN A 70 2.12 -5.64 16.11
CA ASN A 70 3.25 -5.67 17.03
C ASN A 70 4.48 -6.39 16.45
N VAL A 71 5.29 -5.68 15.71
CA VAL A 71 6.57 -6.23 15.24
C VAL A 71 7.52 -6.46 16.40
N ASN A 72 8.21 -7.58 16.42
CA ASN A 72 9.17 -7.91 17.46
C ASN A 72 10.61 -7.61 17.00
N ASN A 73 11.36 -6.93 17.84
CA ASN A 73 12.74 -6.53 17.55
C ASN A 73 13.69 -7.20 18.55
N GLY A 74 14.08 -8.44 18.25
CA GLY A 74 15.01 -9.22 19.09
C GLY A 74 14.52 -9.49 20.50
N GLY A 75 13.21 -9.70 20.71
CA GLY A 75 12.58 -9.92 22.01
C GLY A 75 11.88 -8.70 22.60
N THR A 76 12.03 -7.52 21.96
CA THR A 76 11.31 -6.31 22.36
C THR A 76 10.15 -6.06 21.38
N SER A 77 8.93 -6.01 21.89
CA SER A 77 7.74 -5.72 21.08
C SER A 77 7.65 -4.24 20.72
N LEU A 78 7.54 -3.94 19.44
CA LEU A 78 7.22 -2.62 18.90
C LEU A 78 5.71 -2.53 18.71
N THR A 79 5.00 -2.18 19.77
CA THR A 79 3.53 -2.13 19.76
C THR A 79 2.94 -1.08 18.80
N ALA A 80 3.73 -0.08 18.43
CA ALA A 80 3.34 0.91 17.42
C ALA A 80 3.56 0.46 15.97
N ALA A 81 4.11 -0.72 15.73
CA ALA A 81 4.35 -1.25 14.38
C ALA A 81 3.23 -2.21 13.97
N ASP A 82 2.01 -1.68 13.84
CA ASP A 82 0.83 -2.41 13.39
C ASP A 82 0.59 -2.18 11.90
N TYR A 83 0.36 -3.23 11.15
CA TYR A 83 0.03 -3.28 9.72
C TYR A 83 1.10 -2.72 8.78
N ILE A 84 2.04 -1.89 9.28
CA ILE A 84 3.17 -1.35 8.53
C ILE A 84 4.40 -1.21 9.43
N ALA A 85 5.57 -1.55 8.89
CA ALA A 85 6.85 -1.40 9.57
C ALA A 85 7.98 -1.14 8.58
N LYS A 86 9.06 -0.55 9.07
CA LYS A 86 10.30 -0.32 8.33
C LYS A 86 11.46 -1.10 8.96
N TRP A 87 12.19 -1.82 8.14
CA TRP A 87 13.47 -2.48 8.46
C TRP A 87 14.62 -1.66 7.87
N ASP A 88 15.60 -1.26 8.69
CA ASP A 88 16.76 -0.44 8.28
C ASP A 88 18.01 -1.27 7.93
N GLY A 89 17.89 -2.59 7.92
CA GLY A 89 19.00 -3.54 7.76
C GLY A 89 19.42 -4.18 9.08
N THR A 90 19.01 -3.63 10.23
CA THR A 90 19.38 -4.08 11.57
C THR A 90 18.18 -4.15 12.51
N ASN A 91 17.31 -3.15 12.48
CA ASN A 91 16.17 -3.01 13.38
C ASN A 91 14.89 -2.68 12.65
N TRP A 92 13.78 -3.12 13.23
CA TRP A 92 12.45 -2.68 12.84
C TRP A 92 12.09 -1.36 13.53
N SER A 93 11.32 -0.55 12.86
CA SER A 93 10.74 0.68 13.40
C SER A 93 9.30 0.88 12.92
N ALA A 94 8.48 1.53 13.73
CA ALA A 94 7.12 1.93 13.38
C ALA A 94 7.11 3.18 12.48
N LEU A 95 6.03 3.37 11.74
CA LEU A 95 5.73 4.60 11.02
C LEU A 95 4.67 5.40 11.79
N GLY A 96 5.10 6.06 12.85
CA GLY A 96 4.20 6.77 13.77
C GLY A 96 3.52 5.88 14.80
N SER A 97 2.56 6.46 15.53
CA SER A 97 1.77 5.77 16.56
C SER A 97 0.41 6.44 16.77
N ASP A 98 -0.48 5.78 17.50
CA ASP A 98 -1.76 6.36 17.94
C ASP A 98 -1.63 7.23 19.19
N GLY A 99 -0.42 7.37 19.74
CA GLY A 99 -0.16 8.09 20.99
C GLY A 99 -0.53 7.32 22.26
N ALA A 100 -1.14 6.14 22.13
CA ALA A 100 -1.55 5.27 23.25
C ALA A 100 -0.77 3.94 23.28
N GLY A 101 0.18 3.77 22.36
CA GLY A 101 1.07 2.62 22.31
C GLY A 101 0.78 1.63 21.17
N ASN A 102 -0.18 1.90 20.30
CA ASN A 102 -0.44 1.11 19.09
C ASN A 102 0.01 1.85 17.84
N GLY A 103 -0.09 1.19 16.68
CA GLY A 103 0.22 1.78 15.39
C GLY A 103 -0.72 2.91 14.97
N SER A 104 -0.26 3.70 14.01
CA SER A 104 -1.07 4.77 13.42
C SER A 104 -2.25 4.27 12.59
N LEU A 105 -2.13 3.06 12.02
CA LEU A 105 -3.14 2.43 11.18
C LEU A 105 -3.98 1.44 12.00
N ASN A 106 -5.24 1.28 11.64
CA ASN A 106 -6.18 0.41 12.35
C ASN A 106 -6.61 -0.83 11.54
N ASN A 107 -6.05 -1.03 10.35
CA ASN A 107 -6.37 -2.18 9.50
C ASN A 107 -5.28 -2.42 8.45
N SER A 108 -5.41 -3.53 7.70
CA SER A 108 -4.45 -4.07 6.74
C SER A 108 -3.96 -3.06 5.70
N VAL A 109 -2.68 -3.15 5.40
CA VAL A 109 -2.00 -2.45 4.30
C VAL A 109 -1.80 -3.43 3.15
N PHE A 110 -2.28 -3.06 1.95
CA PHE A 110 -2.19 -3.86 0.73
C PHE A 110 -1.21 -3.31 -0.30
N ALA A 111 -0.93 -2.01 -0.25
CA ALA A 111 -0.02 -1.36 -1.20
C ALA A 111 0.89 -0.35 -0.50
N ILE A 112 2.15 -0.33 -0.91
CA ILE A 112 3.13 0.70 -0.53
C ILE A 112 3.84 1.15 -1.79
N ALA A 113 3.97 2.47 -1.97
CA ALA A 113 4.80 3.07 -3.00
C ALA A 113 5.62 4.22 -2.40
N ILE A 114 6.84 4.43 -2.88
CA ILE A 114 7.78 5.39 -2.30
C ILE A 114 8.22 6.39 -3.37
N SER A 115 8.21 7.68 -3.02
CA SER A 115 8.76 8.75 -3.84
C SER A 115 9.64 9.66 -2.96
N GLY A 116 10.94 9.61 -3.19
CA GLY A 116 11.89 10.27 -2.31
C GLY A 116 11.81 9.76 -0.88
N THR A 117 11.45 10.63 0.06
CA THR A 117 11.22 10.30 1.47
C THR A 117 9.75 9.99 1.80
N ASP A 118 8.84 10.28 0.89
CA ASP A 118 7.41 10.06 1.08
C ASP A 118 7.02 8.59 0.84
N VAL A 119 6.30 8.01 1.79
CA VAL A 119 5.76 6.64 1.72
C VAL A 119 4.25 6.73 1.59
N TYR A 120 3.72 6.34 0.44
CA TYR A 120 2.29 6.27 0.17
C TYR A 120 1.78 4.87 0.49
N VAL A 121 0.69 4.80 1.22
CA VAL A 121 0.16 3.54 1.77
C VAL A 121 -1.31 3.42 1.42
N GLY A 122 -1.70 2.28 0.87
CA GLY A 122 -3.08 1.93 0.55
C GLY A 122 -3.53 0.69 1.30
N GLY A 123 -4.79 0.65 1.72
CA GLY A 123 -5.30 -0.46 2.50
C GLY A 123 -6.79 -0.36 2.83
N ALA A 124 -7.17 -1.10 3.88
CA ALA A 124 -8.53 -1.11 4.42
C ALA A 124 -8.69 -0.25 5.68
N PHE A 125 -7.65 0.49 6.05
CA PHE A 125 -7.65 1.33 7.26
C PHE A 125 -8.53 2.58 7.09
N THR A 126 -9.00 3.10 8.23
CA THR A 126 -9.75 4.35 8.30
C THR A 126 -9.18 5.22 9.43
N ASN A 127 -9.26 6.54 9.29
CA ASN A 127 -8.86 7.48 10.35
C ASN A 127 -7.44 7.23 10.86
N VAL A 128 -6.44 7.42 10.02
CA VAL A 128 -5.04 7.31 10.44
C VAL A 128 -4.78 8.18 11.65
N ASN A 129 -4.12 7.63 12.66
CA ASN A 129 -3.79 8.37 13.88
C ASN A 129 -2.36 8.92 13.79
N ASN A 130 -2.20 10.20 14.08
CA ASN A 130 -0.93 10.89 14.07
C ASN A 130 -0.58 11.32 15.50
N ASN A 131 -0.01 10.39 16.27
CA ASN A 131 0.41 10.57 17.65
C ASN A 131 -0.69 11.16 18.57
N GLY A 132 -1.86 10.55 18.58
CA GLY A 132 -3.03 10.97 19.37
C GLY A 132 -3.99 11.90 18.62
N THR A 133 -3.64 12.37 17.42
CA THR A 133 -4.52 13.16 16.58
C THR A 133 -5.07 12.33 15.44
N SER A 134 -6.37 12.12 15.40
CA SER A 134 -7.03 11.39 14.31
C SER A 134 -7.10 12.24 13.04
N LEU A 135 -6.55 11.70 11.95
CA LEU A 135 -6.68 12.25 10.60
C LEU A 135 -7.89 11.60 9.93
N THR A 136 -9.07 12.12 10.19
CA THR A 136 -10.33 11.55 9.69
C THR A 136 -10.43 11.54 8.16
N ALA A 137 -9.66 12.38 7.47
CA ALA A 137 -9.58 12.39 6.02
C ALA A 137 -8.59 11.37 5.43
N ALA A 138 -7.83 10.64 6.27
CA ALA A 138 -6.87 9.65 5.82
C ALA A 138 -7.50 8.24 5.88
N ASP A 139 -8.51 8.02 5.03
CA ASP A 139 -9.17 6.72 4.86
C ASP A 139 -8.66 6.04 3.59
N PHE A 140 -8.31 4.76 3.71
CA PHE A 140 -7.89 3.85 2.65
C PHE A 140 -6.60 4.22 1.93
N VAL A 141 -6.18 5.49 1.97
CA VAL A 141 -4.90 5.96 1.43
C VAL A 141 -4.34 7.07 2.32
N ALA A 142 -3.04 7.02 2.59
CA ALA A 142 -2.33 8.03 3.39
C ALA A 142 -0.88 8.17 2.94
N LYS A 143 -0.25 9.29 3.30
CA LYS A 143 1.15 9.56 3.05
C LYS A 143 1.90 9.79 4.37
N TRP A 144 3.01 9.10 4.55
CA TRP A 144 4.00 9.31 5.61
C TRP A 144 5.21 10.06 5.04
N ASN A 145 5.61 11.17 5.64
CA ASN A 145 6.73 12.00 5.16
C ASN A 145 8.05 11.77 5.92
N GLY A 146 8.14 10.71 6.71
CA GLY A 146 9.26 10.41 7.61
C GLY A 146 9.03 10.82 9.06
N SER A 147 8.03 11.69 9.34
CA SER A 147 7.73 12.18 10.69
C SER A 147 6.24 12.23 11.02
N ALA A 148 5.37 12.43 10.03
CA ALA A 148 3.94 12.58 10.22
C ALA A 148 3.15 12.00 9.05
N TRP A 149 1.94 11.54 9.35
CA TRP A 149 0.95 11.12 8.37
C TRP A 149 0.16 12.32 7.83
N SER A 150 -0.29 12.22 6.60
CA SER A 150 -1.21 13.16 5.97
C SER A 150 -2.19 12.44 5.04
N ALA A 151 -3.37 13.01 4.88
CA ALA A 151 -4.37 12.55 3.94
C ALA A 151 -4.03 12.95 2.49
N LEU A 152 -4.59 12.24 1.52
CA LEU A 152 -4.61 12.61 0.10
C LEU A 152 -6.03 13.14 -0.23
N GLY A 153 -6.28 14.39 0.10
CA GLY A 153 -7.59 15.01 -0.05
C GLY A 153 -8.60 14.63 1.02
N SER A 154 -9.85 15.02 0.82
CA SER A 154 -10.98 14.75 1.72
C SER A 154 -12.30 14.76 0.95
N ASN A 155 -13.37 14.28 1.58
CA ASN A 155 -14.73 14.37 1.02
C ASN A 155 -15.40 15.73 1.30
N GLY A 156 -14.65 16.70 1.85
CA GLY A 156 -15.18 18.03 2.21
C GLY A 156 -15.98 18.07 3.51
N ALA A 157 -16.18 16.92 4.16
CA ALA A 157 -16.79 16.80 5.48
C ALA A 157 -15.75 16.33 6.51
N SER A 158 -15.74 15.09 6.90
CA SER A 158 -14.79 14.62 7.92
C SER A 158 -14.15 13.26 7.55
N ASN A 159 -14.27 12.81 6.31
CA ASN A 159 -13.73 11.53 5.84
C ASN A 159 -12.79 11.72 4.65
N GLY A 160 -12.12 10.65 4.26
CA GLY A 160 -11.27 10.59 3.10
C GLY A 160 -12.01 10.75 1.77
N SER A 161 -11.24 10.96 0.71
CA SER A 161 -11.77 11.10 -0.65
C SER A 161 -12.28 9.78 -1.22
N LEU A 162 -11.73 8.65 -0.79
CA LEU A 162 -12.08 7.31 -1.27
C LEU A 162 -13.16 6.67 -0.40
N SER A 163 -13.97 5.81 -1.00
CA SER A 163 -15.13 5.19 -0.34
C SER A 163 -14.84 3.80 0.26
N THR A 164 -13.76 3.15 -0.17
CA THR A 164 -13.36 1.82 0.32
C THR A 164 -11.93 1.47 -0.12
N THR A 165 -11.50 0.25 0.10
CA THR A 165 -10.16 -0.30 0.07
C THR A 165 -9.35 0.02 -1.19
N VAL A 166 -8.10 0.42 -0.99
CA VAL A 166 -7.05 0.54 -2.00
C VAL A 166 -6.18 -0.71 -1.99
N TYR A 167 -6.01 -1.35 -3.16
CA TYR A 167 -5.20 -2.56 -3.35
C TYR A 167 -3.90 -2.30 -4.10
N ALA A 168 -3.82 -1.23 -4.87
CA ALA A 168 -2.65 -0.91 -5.67
C ALA A 168 -2.33 0.59 -5.63
N ILE A 169 -1.05 0.91 -5.57
CA ILE A 169 -0.51 2.27 -5.71
C ILE A 169 0.67 2.23 -6.68
N ALA A 170 0.71 3.17 -7.62
CA ALA A 170 1.88 3.43 -8.45
C ALA A 170 2.15 4.94 -8.51
N ILE A 171 3.41 5.33 -8.69
CA ILE A 171 3.83 6.74 -8.71
C ILE A 171 4.58 7.02 -10.01
N SER A 172 4.28 8.17 -10.63
CA SER A 172 5.04 8.70 -11.76
C SER A 172 5.24 10.20 -11.55
N GLY A 173 6.48 10.60 -11.32
CA GLY A 173 6.78 11.98 -10.94
C GLY A 173 6.07 12.36 -9.64
N THR A 174 5.18 13.36 -9.70
CA THR A 174 4.35 13.80 -8.58
C THR A 174 2.97 13.14 -8.54
N ASP A 175 2.58 12.45 -9.61
CA ASP A 175 1.28 11.79 -9.73
C ASP A 175 1.25 10.47 -8.97
N VAL A 176 0.22 10.26 -8.15
CA VAL A 176 -0.04 9.02 -7.42
C VAL A 176 -1.31 8.39 -7.98
N TYR A 177 -1.16 7.20 -8.56
CA TYR A 177 -2.25 6.40 -9.08
C TYR A 177 -2.68 5.39 -8.02
N VAL A 178 -3.97 5.33 -7.72
CA VAL A 178 -4.53 4.37 -6.78
C VAL A 178 -5.57 3.48 -7.44
N GLY A 179 -5.55 2.19 -7.12
CA GLY A 179 -6.51 1.22 -7.62
C GLY A 179 -7.14 0.43 -6.48
N GLY A 180 -8.40 0.06 -6.63
CA GLY A 180 -9.12 -0.65 -5.59
C GLY A 180 -10.53 -1.05 -6.01
N ASN A 181 -11.42 -1.15 -5.02
CA ASN A 181 -12.85 -1.40 -5.24
C ASN A 181 -13.74 -0.19 -4.91
N PHE A 182 -13.13 0.99 -4.73
CA PHE A 182 -13.84 2.23 -4.45
C PHE A 182 -14.66 2.74 -5.66
N THR A 183 -15.66 3.55 -5.37
CA THR A 183 -16.50 4.24 -6.35
C THR A 183 -16.61 5.71 -5.98
N ASN A 184 -16.79 6.57 -6.98
CA ASN A 184 -17.09 7.99 -6.78
C ASN A 184 -16.09 8.66 -5.84
N VAL A 185 -14.86 8.84 -6.28
CA VAL A 185 -13.87 9.61 -5.50
C VAL A 185 -14.43 11.02 -5.24
N ASN A 186 -14.28 11.49 -4.02
CA ASN A 186 -14.73 12.83 -3.63
C ASN A 186 -13.55 13.78 -3.55
N ASN A 187 -13.68 14.94 -4.18
CA ASN A 187 -12.66 15.98 -4.23
C ASN A 187 -13.15 17.21 -3.47
N ALA A 188 -12.91 17.25 -2.15
CA ALA A 188 -13.30 18.33 -1.26
C ALA A 188 -14.80 18.74 -1.34
N GLY A 189 -15.68 17.74 -1.37
CA GLY A 189 -17.13 17.95 -1.47
C GLY A 189 -17.69 17.83 -2.88
N THR A 190 -16.83 17.72 -3.92
CA THR A 190 -17.25 17.48 -5.30
C THR A 190 -17.04 16.01 -5.64
N SER A 191 -18.11 15.31 -5.96
CA SER A 191 -18.04 13.91 -6.42
C SER A 191 -17.44 13.82 -7.84
N LEU A 192 -16.55 12.87 -8.03
CA LEU A 192 -15.99 12.46 -9.31
C LEU A 192 -16.53 11.08 -9.67
N PRO A 193 -17.71 10.95 -10.25
CA PRO A 193 -18.31 9.65 -10.54
C PRO A 193 -17.52 8.85 -11.58
N GLU A 194 -16.71 9.52 -12.39
CA GLU A 194 -15.82 8.88 -13.38
C GLU A 194 -14.53 8.32 -12.76
N ALA A 195 -14.26 8.58 -11.47
CA ALA A 195 -13.12 8.04 -10.76
C ALA A 195 -13.49 6.77 -9.97
N ASP A 196 -13.98 5.76 -10.68
CA ASP A 196 -14.33 4.46 -10.16
C ASP A 196 -13.15 3.49 -10.31
N ARG A 197 -12.83 2.74 -9.26
CA ARG A 197 -11.81 1.68 -9.20
C ARG A 197 -10.38 2.15 -9.42
N ILE A 198 -10.17 3.26 -10.13
CA ILE A 198 -8.87 3.87 -10.37
C ILE A 198 -8.99 5.39 -10.36
N ALA A 199 -8.03 6.05 -9.72
CA ALA A 199 -7.96 7.51 -9.66
C ALA A 199 -6.50 7.97 -9.61
N LYS A 200 -6.28 9.23 -10.00
CA LYS A 200 -4.99 9.90 -9.93
C LYS A 200 -5.05 11.09 -8.98
N TRP A 201 -4.10 11.18 -8.07
CA TRP A 201 -3.83 12.34 -7.21
C TRP A 201 -2.61 13.10 -7.74
N ASP A 202 -2.72 14.40 -8.00
CA ASP A 202 -1.65 15.24 -8.54
C ASP A 202 -0.85 16.01 -7.46
N GLY A 203 -1.12 15.73 -6.20
CA GLY A 203 -0.58 16.46 -5.05
C GLY A 203 -1.56 17.45 -4.42
N THR A 204 -2.64 17.81 -5.14
CA THR A 204 -3.65 18.79 -4.71
C THR A 204 -5.09 18.31 -4.91
N SER A 205 -5.35 17.55 -5.97
CA SER A 205 -6.68 17.13 -6.38
C SER A 205 -6.69 15.73 -6.98
N TRP A 206 -7.86 15.08 -6.89
CA TRP A 206 -8.12 13.81 -7.55
C TRP A 206 -8.67 14.03 -8.97
N SER A 207 -8.37 13.13 -9.87
CA SER A 207 -8.91 13.05 -11.22
C SER A 207 -9.17 11.62 -11.65
N ALA A 208 -10.13 11.44 -12.56
CA ALA A 208 -10.43 10.16 -13.18
C ALA A 208 -9.40 9.80 -14.27
N LEU A 209 -9.29 8.52 -14.59
CA LEU A 209 -8.55 8.00 -15.75
C LEU A 209 -9.54 7.47 -16.79
N GLY A 210 -10.12 8.37 -17.56
CA GLY A 210 -11.13 8.06 -18.56
C GLY A 210 -12.53 7.84 -17.98
N SER A 211 -13.51 7.55 -18.83
CA SER A 211 -14.89 7.28 -18.49
C SER A 211 -15.52 6.28 -19.44
N ASP A 212 -16.68 5.73 -19.07
CA ASP A 212 -17.50 4.87 -19.93
C ASP A 212 -18.41 5.67 -20.90
N GLY A 213 -18.34 7.00 -20.84
CA GLY A 213 -19.18 7.92 -21.62
C GLY A 213 -20.60 8.06 -21.07
N ALA A 214 -20.97 7.34 -20.02
CA ALA A 214 -22.28 7.41 -19.34
C ALA A 214 -22.18 8.06 -17.94
N GLY A 215 -21.02 8.64 -17.60
CA GLY A 215 -20.77 9.31 -16.33
C GLY A 215 -20.23 8.41 -15.23
N ASN A 216 -19.71 7.22 -15.57
CA ASN A 216 -18.98 6.35 -14.67
C ASN A 216 -17.52 6.22 -15.09
N GLY A 217 -16.68 5.61 -14.28
CA GLY A 217 -15.29 5.36 -14.60
C GLY A 217 -15.09 4.42 -15.80
N ALA A 218 -13.90 4.48 -16.38
CA ALA A 218 -13.53 3.57 -17.47
C ALA A 218 -13.58 2.09 -17.05
N ILE A 219 -13.41 1.81 -15.76
CA ILE A 219 -13.52 0.46 -15.19
C ILE A 219 -14.81 0.40 -14.38
N SER A 220 -15.83 -0.24 -14.92
CA SER A 220 -17.19 -0.26 -14.37
C SER A 220 -17.63 -1.64 -13.88
N GLY A 221 -18.78 -1.68 -13.22
CA GLY A 221 -19.39 -2.93 -12.71
C GLY A 221 -18.81 -3.41 -11.38
N VAL A 222 -19.02 -4.70 -11.07
CA VAL A 222 -18.47 -5.37 -9.89
C VAL A 222 -17.02 -5.76 -10.20
N SER A 223 -16.12 -4.78 -10.10
CA SER A 223 -14.72 -4.90 -10.52
C SER A 223 -13.79 -4.41 -9.42
N VAL A 224 -12.56 -4.87 -9.48
CA VAL A 224 -11.49 -4.48 -8.57
C VAL A 224 -10.21 -4.28 -9.38
N VAL A 225 -9.49 -3.18 -9.12
CA VAL A 225 -8.13 -2.99 -9.59
C VAL A 225 -7.16 -3.49 -8.54
N ASN A 226 -6.40 -4.54 -8.87
CA ASN A 226 -5.46 -5.20 -7.97
C ASN A 226 -4.00 -4.82 -8.25
N ALA A 227 -3.69 -4.30 -9.44
CA ALA A 227 -2.34 -3.94 -9.83
C ALA A 227 -2.33 -2.72 -10.73
N ILE A 228 -1.35 -1.85 -10.54
CA ILE A 228 -1.06 -0.70 -11.40
C ILE A 228 0.44 -0.68 -11.68
N ALA A 229 0.81 -0.42 -12.93
CA ALA A 229 2.17 -0.12 -13.33
C ALA A 229 2.17 1.10 -14.25
N VAL A 230 3.18 1.96 -14.11
CA VAL A 230 3.32 3.15 -14.96
C VAL A 230 4.63 3.08 -15.73
N SER A 231 4.57 3.38 -17.02
CA SER A 231 5.73 3.46 -17.89
C SER A 231 5.60 4.68 -18.81
N GLY A 232 6.40 5.70 -18.55
CA GLY A 232 6.23 7.00 -19.21
C GLY A 232 4.87 7.61 -18.89
N THR A 233 4.05 7.87 -19.93
CA THR A 233 2.69 8.36 -19.78
C THR A 233 1.63 7.25 -19.74
N ASP A 234 2.03 6.00 -20.01
CA ASP A 234 1.13 4.86 -20.05
C ASP A 234 0.88 4.30 -18.64
N VAL A 235 -0.38 4.10 -18.27
CA VAL A 235 -0.81 3.46 -17.04
C VAL A 235 -1.43 2.11 -17.38
N TYR A 236 -0.81 1.04 -16.89
CA TYR A 236 -1.29 -0.33 -17.02
C TYR A 236 -2.04 -0.73 -15.78
N VAL A 237 -3.21 -1.32 -15.95
CA VAL A 237 -4.14 -1.67 -14.88
C VAL A 237 -4.50 -3.14 -15.00
N GLY A 238 -4.37 -3.89 -13.91
CA GLY A 238 -4.75 -5.30 -13.81
C GLY A 238 -5.76 -5.52 -12.70
N GLY A 239 -6.73 -6.41 -12.93
CA GLY A 239 -7.75 -6.70 -11.92
C GLY A 239 -8.86 -7.62 -12.40
N SER A 240 -9.95 -7.69 -11.63
CA SER A 240 -11.14 -8.46 -11.99
C SER A 240 -12.19 -7.53 -12.61
N PHE A 241 -11.98 -7.12 -13.84
CA PHE A 241 -12.92 -6.28 -14.60
C PHE A 241 -13.10 -6.84 -16.03
N SER A 242 -14.18 -6.43 -16.67
CA SER A 242 -14.46 -6.71 -18.07
C SER A 242 -14.83 -5.42 -18.77
N ASN A 243 -14.48 -5.29 -20.06
CA ASN A 243 -14.76 -4.14 -20.90
C ASN A 243 -14.22 -2.82 -20.31
N GLY A 244 -12.89 -2.72 -20.11
CA GLY A 244 -12.24 -1.51 -19.62
C GLY A 244 -12.47 -0.31 -20.55
N GLY A 245 -13.18 0.72 -20.06
CA GLY A 245 -13.54 1.90 -20.83
C GLY A 245 -14.44 1.60 -22.02
N SER A 246 -14.18 2.26 -23.14
CA SER A 246 -14.82 1.97 -24.42
C SER A 246 -14.14 0.84 -25.20
N ALA A 247 -13.19 0.10 -24.57
CA ALA A 247 -12.46 -1.00 -25.19
C ALA A 247 -13.09 -2.35 -24.80
N PRO A 248 -13.96 -2.95 -25.63
CA PRO A 248 -14.70 -4.17 -25.31
C PRO A 248 -13.82 -5.43 -25.19
N THR A 249 -12.52 -5.32 -25.49
CA THR A 249 -11.53 -6.40 -25.40
C THR A 249 -10.55 -6.22 -24.22
N ALA A 250 -10.71 -5.18 -23.42
CA ALA A 250 -9.83 -4.92 -22.27
C ALA A 250 -10.37 -5.62 -21.00
N ASP A 251 -10.35 -6.97 -21.02
CA ASP A 251 -10.71 -7.79 -19.87
C ASP A 251 -9.47 -8.08 -19.03
N TYR A 252 -9.59 -7.92 -17.69
CA TYR A 252 -8.56 -8.21 -16.69
C TYR A 252 -7.28 -7.38 -16.78
N ILE A 253 -6.94 -6.81 -17.91
CA ILE A 253 -5.82 -5.90 -18.13
C ILE A 253 -6.20 -4.79 -19.11
N GLY A 254 -5.89 -3.56 -18.77
CA GLY A 254 -6.09 -2.39 -19.60
C GLY A 254 -4.89 -1.46 -19.59
N LYS A 255 -4.79 -0.63 -20.62
CA LYS A 255 -3.81 0.44 -20.72
C LYS A 255 -4.52 1.77 -20.96
N TRP A 256 -4.21 2.75 -20.14
CA TRP A 256 -4.58 4.14 -20.35
C TRP A 256 -3.35 4.93 -20.80
N ASN A 257 -3.47 5.70 -21.87
CA ASN A 257 -2.37 6.40 -22.54
C ASN A 257 -2.36 7.92 -22.25
N GLY A 258 -3.17 8.37 -21.29
CA GLY A 258 -3.31 9.78 -20.92
C GLY A 258 -4.51 10.46 -21.55
N SER A 259 -5.21 9.81 -22.50
CA SER A 259 -6.34 10.41 -23.22
C SER A 259 -7.55 9.48 -23.43
N ALA A 260 -7.35 8.18 -23.50
CA ALA A 260 -8.40 7.18 -23.72
C ALA A 260 -7.96 5.78 -23.29
#